data_86be942fbefed633e13a277925aa10c6
#
_entry.id   86be942fbefed633e13a277925aa10c6
#
_cell.length_a   1.000
_cell.length_b   1.000
_cell.length_c   1.000
_cell.angle_alpha   90.00
_cell.angle_beta   90.00
_cell.angle_gamma   90.00
#
_symmetry.space_group_name_H-M   'P 1'
#
loop_
_entity.id
_entity.type
_entity.pdbx_description
1 polymer ?
#
loop_
_entity_poly.entity_id
_entity_poly.type
_entity_poly.pdbx_seq_one_letter_code
_entity_poly.pdbx_strand_id
1 'polypeptide(L)'
;MRLPFRPLIIAGCASLLFLAASCAPLTPPATTLERGVVAAPEAQAARVGGEILQRGGNAVDAAIAVQFTIAVTHAIGTGIGGGGFMLIHDPEEDRAVALDYRETAPAGAYRDMFLNAAGEVDAQLSIYSALAAGVPGTVRGMAALHERYGTLPWAELLQPAIDLAEHGFDIDPWTGAKITEYG
;
A
#
# COMPACT_ATOMS: atom_id res chain seq x y z
N MET A 1 29.86 66.71 -35.54
CA MET A 1 30.11 66.05 -34.24
C MET A 1 29.03 64.97 -34.06
N ARG A 2 29.37 63.71 -34.38
CA ARG A 2 28.44 62.60 -34.36
C ARG A 2 28.75 61.77 -33.12
N LEU A 3 27.80 61.65 -32.21
CA LEU A 3 27.88 60.79 -31.03
C LEU A 3 27.56 59.34 -31.42
N PRO A 4 28.30 58.30 -30.94
CA PRO A 4 27.99 56.91 -31.24
C PRO A 4 26.90 56.38 -30.29
N PHE A 5 25.86 55.83 -30.88
CA PHE A 5 24.84 55.06 -30.18
C PHE A 5 25.46 53.75 -29.58
N ARG A 6 25.36 53.58 -28.29
CA ARG A 6 25.79 52.34 -27.59
C ARG A 6 24.65 51.33 -27.61
N PRO A 7 24.90 50.06 -27.99
CA PRO A 7 23.92 49.00 -27.87
C PRO A 7 23.99 48.39 -26.45
N LEU A 8 23.21 48.91 -25.51
CA LEU A 8 23.20 48.43 -24.11
C LEU A 8 21.87 47.82 -23.69
N ILE A 9 20.97 47.48 -24.63
CA ILE A 9 19.62 46.99 -24.29
C ILE A 9 19.41 45.52 -24.65
N ILE A 10 20.32 44.87 -25.38
CA ILE A 10 20.11 43.47 -25.84
C ILE A 10 20.59 42.43 -24.83
N ALA A 11 21.46 42.80 -23.87
CA ALA A 11 22.00 41.86 -22.89
C ALA A 11 21.03 41.53 -21.73
N GLY A 12 20.01 42.36 -21.46
CA GLY A 12 19.08 42.18 -20.35
C GLY A 12 17.94 41.20 -20.60
N CYS A 13 17.54 41.00 -21.84
CA CYS A 13 16.41 40.12 -22.17
C CYS A 13 16.79 38.64 -22.28
N ALA A 14 18.04 38.31 -22.54
CA ALA A 14 18.49 36.92 -22.65
C ALA A 14 18.62 36.23 -21.27
N SER A 15 18.88 36.99 -20.20
CA SER A 15 19.03 36.46 -18.85
C SER A 15 17.70 36.17 -18.14
N LEU A 16 16.59 36.79 -18.54
CA LEU A 16 15.26 36.54 -17.99
C LEU A 16 14.58 35.30 -18.58
N LEU A 17 14.97 34.84 -19.76
CA LEU A 17 14.41 33.64 -20.39
C LEU A 17 14.97 32.33 -19.82
N PHE A 18 16.12 32.35 -19.13
CA PHE A 18 16.70 31.15 -18.51
C PHE A 18 16.17 30.82 -17.10
N LEU A 19 15.55 31.79 -16.41
CA LEU A 19 14.95 31.51 -15.08
C LEU A 19 13.54 30.91 -15.12
N ALA A 20 12.86 30.99 -16.27
CA ALA A 20 11.52 30.44 -16.42
C ALA A 20 11.49 28.90 -16.71
N ALA A 21 12.64 28.31 -17.06
CA ALA A 21 12.73 26.88 -17.41
C ALA A 21 12.95 25.95 -16.20
N SER A 22 13.10 26.47 -14.96
CA SER A 22 13.50 25.68 -13.78
C SER A 22 12.36 25.20 -12.89
N CYS A 23 11.10 25.45 -13.26
CA CYS A 23 9.93 24.95 -12.50
C CYS A 23 9.08 23.99 -13.34
N ALA A 24 9.70 23.07 -14.06
CA ALA A 24 8.97 21.90 -14.50
C ALA A 24 8.73 21.02 -13.25
N PRO A 25 7.48 20.71 -12.88
CA PRO A 25 7.23 19.76 -11.82
C PRO A 25 7.88 18.44 -12.23
N LEU A 26 8.77 17.92 -11.37
CA LEU A 26 9.29 16.56 -11.46
C LEU A 26 8.13 15.59 -11.09
N THR A 27 7.10 15.55 -11.91
CA THR A 27 6.16 14.44 -11.89
C THR A 27 6.88 13.29 -12.59
N PRO A 28 7.17 12.18 -11.86
CA PRO A 28 7.64 10.98 -12.54
C PRO A 28 6.60 10.62 -13.60
N PRO A 29 7.04 10.10 -14.77
CA PRO A 29 6.10 9.71 -15.81
C PRO A 29 5.10 8.74 -15.18
N ALA A 30 3.83 9.12 -15.19
CA ALA A 30 2.76 8.20 -14.82
C ALA A 30 2.87 7.02 -15.80
N THR A 31 3.20 5.84 -15.29
CA THR A 31 3.14 4.62 -16.08
C THR A 31 1.65 4.36 -16.30
N THR A 32 1.11 4.89 -17.37
CA THR A 32 -0.26 4.61 -17.81
C THR A 32 -0.30 3.16 -18.25
N LEU A 33 -0.87 2.31 -17.41
CA LEU A 33 -1.26 0.99 -17.83
C LEU A 33 -2.49 1.14 -18.73
N GLU A 34 -2.47 0.51 -19.89
CA GLU A 34 -3.62 0.56 -20.83
C GLU A 34 -4.91 -0.02 -20.23
N ARG A 35 -4.82 -0.72 -19.09
CA ARG A 35 -5.91 -1.46 -18.45
C ARG A 35 -6.19 -1.11 -16.99
N GLY A 36 -5.53 -0.15 -16.41
CA GLY A 36 -5.81 0.24 -15.02
C GLY A 36 -4.68 0.99 -14.34
N VAL A 37 -4.96 1.44 -13.11
CA VAL A 37 -4.01 2.16 -12.24
C VAL A 37 -4.00 1.46 -10.89
N VAL A 38 -2.82 1.32 -10.31
CA VAL A 38 -2.62 0.80 -8.95
C VAL A 38 -1.98 1.88 -8.08
N ALA A 39 -2.57 2.13 -6.92
CA ALA A 39 -1.97 2.93 -5.86
C ALA A 39 -1.82 2.07 -4.61
N ALA A 40 -0.65 2.10 -3.99
CA ALA A 40 -0.33 1.36 -2.77
C ALA A 40 0.55 2.20 -1.84
N PRO A 41 0.64 1.84 -0.54
CA PRO A 41 1.44 2.59 0.44
C PRO A 41 2.92 2.69 0.09
N GLU A 42 3.45 1.74 -0.69
CA GLU A 42 4.84 1.75 -1.11
C GLU A 42 5.02 1.28 -2.57
N ALA A 43 6.17 1.64 -3.16
CA ALA A 43 6.40 1.51 -4.60
C ALA A 43 6.46 0.07 -5.10
N GLN A 44 6.96 -0.87 -4.29
CA GLN A 44 7.07 -2.28 -4.70
C GLN A 44 5.71 -2.93 -4.85
N ALA A 45 4.79 -2.70 -3.90
CA ALA A 45 3.43 -3.21 -3.97
C ALA A 45 2.65 -2.60 -5.14
N ALA A 46 2.81 -1.30 -5.39
CA ALA A 46 2.21 -0.65 -6.56
C ALA A 46 2.70 -1.27 -7.88
N ARG A 47 4.00 -1.57 -7.98
CA ARG A 47 4.59 -2.25 -9.14
C ARG A 47 4.03 -3.65 -9.32
N VAL A 48 4.01 -4.45 -8.25
CA VAL A 48 3.45 -5.81 -8.28
C VAL A 48 2.00 -5.80 -8.76
N GLY A 49 1.16 -4.91 -8.22
CA GLY A 49 -0.22 -4.77 -8.69
C GLY A 49 -0.30 -4.40 -10.17
N GLY A 50 0.57 -3.51 -10.65
CA GLY A 50 0.69 -3.16 -12.06
C GLY A 50 1.09 -4.34 -12.95
N GLU A 51 2.05 -5.15 -12.51
CA GLU A 51 2.49 -6.36 -13.21
C GLU A 51 1.36 -7.41 -13.31
N ILE A 52 0.55 -7.57 -12.26
CA ILE A 52 -0.64 -8.44 -12.30
C ILE A 52 -1.63 -7.96 -13.35
N LEU A 53 -1.92 -6.66 -13.41
CA LEU A 53 -2.80 -6.10 -14.45
C LEU A 53 -2.23 -6.32 -15.87
N GLN A 54 -0.92 -6.14 -16.08
CA GLN A 54 -0.25 -6.37 -17.37
C GLN A 54 -0.34 -7.83 -17.81
N ARG A 55 -0.31 -8.77 -16.87
CA ARG A 55 -0.46 -10.21 -17.12
C ARG A 55 -1.91 -10.64 -17.41
N GLY A 56 -2.85 -9.70 -17.40
CA GLY A 56 -4.26 -9.94 -17.71
C GLY A 56 -5.13 -10.19 -16.48
N GLY A 57 -4.59 -10.05 -15.26
CA GLY A 57 -5.37 -10.05 -14.02
C GLY A 57 -6.32 -8.87 -13.97
N ASN A 58 -7.38 -8.99 -13.20
CA ASN A 58 -8.32 -7.91 -12.93
C ASN A 58 -7.93 -7.08 -11.69
N ALA A 59 -8.76 -6.10 -11.32
CA ALA A 59 -8.51 -5.24 -10.16
C ALA A 59 -8.46 -6.01 -8.83
N VAL A 60 -9.23 -7.10 -8.71
CA VAL A 60 -9.25 -7.94 -7.50
C VAL A 60 -7.97 -8.76 -7.41
N ASP A 61 -7.51 -9.35 -8.53
CA ASP A 61 -6.22 -10.05 -8.57
C ASP A 61 -5.07 -9.12 -8.17
N ALA A 62 -5.05 -7.90 -8.73
CA ALA A 62 -4.04 -6.90 -8.38
C ALA A 62 -4.11 -6.52 -6.90
N ALA A 63 -5.31 -6.32 -6.34
CA ALA A 63 -5.49 -5.98 -4.92
C ALA A 63 -5.02 -7.11 -3.99
N ILE A 64 -5.27 -8.37 -4.35
CA ILE A 64 -4.79 -9.54 -3.59
C ILE A 64 -3.26 -9.58 -3.59
N ALA A 65 -2.62 -9.46 -4.75
CA ALA A 65 -1.16 -9.47 -4.85
C ALA A 65 -0.53 -8.29 -4.09
N VAL A 66 -1.12 -7.09 -4.18
CA VAL A 66 -0.71 -5.92 -3.39
C VAL A 66 -0.83 -6.19 -1.90
N GLN A 67 -1.95 -6.78 -1.43
CA GLN A 67 -2.17 -7.07 -0.02
C GLN A 67 -1.09 -8.00 0.56
N PHE A 68 -0.73 -9.07 -0.15
CA PHE A 68 0.33 -9.98 0.31
C PHE A 68 1.71 -9.34 0.19
N THR A 69 1.95 -8.52 -0.83
CA THR A 69 3.20 -7.79 -0.98
C THR A 69 3.43 -6.80 0.16
N ILE A 70 2.44 -5.95 0.51
CA ILE A 70 2.58 -5.02 1.63
C ILE A 70 2.68 -5.73 2.99
N ALA A 71 2.14 -6.94 3.12
CA ALA A 71 2.33 -7.73 4.35
C ALA A 71 3.80 -8.14 4.57
N VAL A 72 4.60 -8.19 3.50
CA VAL A 72 6.05 -8.42 3.55
C VAL A 72 6.81 -7.10 3.63
N THR A 73 6.56 -6.19 2.69
CA THR A 73 7.38 -4.98 2.49
C THR A 73 7.07 -3.86 3.47
N HIS A 74 5.86 -3.86 4.06
CA HIS A 74 5.39 -2.86 5.02
C HIS A 74 4.91 -3.51 6.34
N ALA A 75 5.67 -4.46 6.85
CA ALA A 75 5.29 -5.33 7.97
C ALA A 75 5.00 -4.60 9.30
N ILE A 76 5.45 -3.33 9.44
CA ILE A 76 5.13 -2.50 10.63
C ILE A 76 3.66 -2.03 10.60
N GLY A 77 3.11 -1.79 9.43
CA GLY A 77 1.74 -1.26 9.26
C GLY A 77 0.71 -2.28 8.81
N THR A 78 1.15 -3.43 8.29
CA THR A 78 0.28 -4.46 7.69
C THR A 78 0.79 -5.86 8.00
N GLY A 79 -0.03 -6.88 7.74
CA GLY A 79 0.36 -8.27 7.92
C GLY A 79 -0.78 -9.23 7.59
N ILE A 80 -0.48 -10.53 7.66
CA ILE A 80 -1.49 -11.57 7.47
C ILE A 80 -2.25 -11.91 8.76
N GLY A 81 -1.75 -11.46 9.92
CA GLY A 81 -2.36 -11.66 11.23
C GLY A 81 -3.48 -10.65 11.56
N GLY A 82 -3.78 -9.75 10.65
CA GLY A 82 -4.79 -8.71 10.78
C GLY A 82 -6.08 -9.00 10.01
N GLY A 83 -6.77 -7.95 9.66
CA GLY A 83 -7.98 -7.95 8.84
C GLY A 83 -8.21 -6.59 8.20
N GLY A 84 -9.40 -6.36 7.67
CA GLY A 84 -9.72 -5.08 7.05
C GLY A 84 -11.09 -5.06 6.39
N PHE A 85 -11.26 -4.07 5.53
CA PHE A 85 -12.44 -3.88 4.71
C PHE A 85 -12.02 -3.63 3.27
N MET A 86 -12.84 -4.06 2.34
CA MET A 86 -12.65 -3.78 0.92
C MET A 86 -13.96 -3.34 0.28
N LEU A 87 -13.88 -2.32 -0.56
CA LEU A 87 -14.97 -1.92 -1.44
C LEU A 87 -14.60 -2.28 -2.88
N ILE A 88 -15.53 -2.93 -3.57
CA ILE A 88 -15.38 -3.38 -4.95
C ILE A 88 -16.55 -2.82 -5.73
N HIS A 89 -16.28 -2.19 -6.87
CA HIS A 89 -17.30 -1.94 -7.85
C HIS A 89 -17.42 -3.18 -8.74
N ASP A 90 -18.58 -3.82 -8.69
CA ASP A 90 -18.91 -4.95 -9.52
C ASP A 90 -19.56 -4.44 -10.82
N PRO A 91 -18.85 -4.52 -11.96
CA PRO A 91 -19.35 -3.95 -13.21
C PRO A 91 -20.48 -4.77 -13.84
N GLU A 92 -20.63 -6.03 -13.48
CA GLU A 92 -21.68 -6.90 -14.03
C GLU A 92 -23.03 -6.56 -13.39
N GLU A 93 -23.03 -6.27 -12.10
CA GLU A 93 -24.22 -5.94 -11.33
C GLU A 93 -24.39 -4.42 -11.11
N ASP A 94 -23.46 -3.60 -11.64
CA ASP A 94 -23.39 -2.12 -11.46
C ASP A 94 -23.62 -1.69 -10.01
N ARG A 95 -22.96 -2.35 -9.08
CA ARG A 95 -23.11 -2.07 -7.65
C ARG A 95 -21.78 -2.11 -6.92
N ALA A 96 -21.71 -1.41 -5.79
CA ALA A 96 -20.63 -1.54 -4.83
C ALA A 96 -20.90 -2.73 -3.90
N VAL A 97 -19.87 -3.57 -3.73
CA VAL A 97 -19.85 -4.67 -2.77
C VAL A 97 -18.85 -4.34 -1.68
N ALA A 98 -19.27 -4.41 -0.42
CA ALA A 98 -18.39 -4.29 0.73
C ALA A 98 -18.10 -5.69 1.28
N LEU A 99 -16.80 -5.99 1.45
CA LEU A 99 -16.34 -7.16 2.17
C LEU A 99 -15.77 -6.73 3.52
N ASP A 100 -16.31 -7.31 4.60
CA ASP A 100 -15.77 -7.20 5.94
C ASP A 100 -14.99 -8.47 6.26
N TYR A 101 -13.67 -8.33 6.39
CA TYR A 101 -12.76 -9.40 6.82
C TYR A 101 -11.96 -8.96 8.04
N ARG A 102 -12.55 -8.06 8.84
CA ARG A 102 -11.97 -7.59 10.10
C ARG A 102 -11.73 -8.77 11.05
N GLU A 103 -10.76 -8.61 11.94
CA GLU A 103 -10.50 -9.54 13.04
C GLU A 103 -11.71 -9.66 13.93
N THR A 104 -11.96 -10.85 14.43
CA THR A 104 -13.00 -11.11 15.41
C THR A 104 -12.41 -11.51 16.76
N ALA A 105 -13.16 -11.30 17.84
CA ALA A 105 -12.77 -11.80 19.13
C ALA A 105 -12.73 -13.33 19.13
N PRO A 106 -11.75 -13.98 19.79
CA PRO A 106 -11.75 -15.43 20.01
C PRO A 106 -13.00 -15.90 20.73
N ALA A 107 -13.42 -17.14 20.50
CA ALA A 107 -14.59 -17.72 21.15
C ALA A 107 -14.52 -17.73 22.68
N GLY A 108 -13.31 -17.73 23.26
CA GLY A 108 -13.08 -17.63 24.69
C GLY A 108 -13.03 -16.21 25.27
N ALA A 109 -13.24 -15.18 24.44
CA ALA A 109 -13.22 -13.79 24.91
C ALA A 109 -14.44 -13.51 25.81
N TYR A 110 -14.19 -12.76 26.86
CA TYR A 110 -15.22 -12.30 27.78
C TYR A 110 -14.97 -10.83 28.17
N ARG A 111 -16.00 -10.18 28.69
CA ARG A 111 -16.03 -8.72 28.91
C ARG A 111 -14.85 -8.19 29.71
N ASP A 112 -14.50 -8.86 30.80
CA ASP A 112 -13.57 -8.36 31.82
C ASP A 112 -12.18 -9.01 31.71
N MET A 113 -11.86 -9.65 30.58
CA MET A 113 -10.64 -10.44 30.37
C MET A 113 -9.33 -9.64 30.48
N PHE A 114 -9.41 -8.31 30.39
CA PHE A 114 -8.26 -7.40 30.50
C PHE A 114 -8.25 -6.59 31.77
N LEU A 115 -9.08 -6.95 32.76
CA LEU A 115 -9.09 -6.26 34.05
C LEU A 115 -8.18 -6.98 35.05
N ASN A 116 -7.50 -6.18 35.90
CA ASN A 116 -6.78 -6.68 37.05
C ASN A 116 -7.74 -6.99 38.23
N ALA A 117 -7.21 -7.49 39.35
CA ALA A 117 -8.01 -7.80 40.54
C ALA A 117 -8.72 -6.59 41.18
N ALA A 118 -8.31 -5.37 40.86
CA ALA A 118 -8.95 -4.13 41.30
C ALA A 118 -10.07 -3.68 40.35
N GLY A 119 -10.30 -4.38 39.24
CA GLY A 119 -11.28 -4.01 38.20
C GLY A 119 -10.78 -2.91 37.26
N GLU A 120 -9.48 -2.65 37.20
CA GLU A 120 -8.84 -1.66 36.33
C GLU A 120 -8.23 -2.35 35.10
N VAL A 121 -8.12 -1.61 33.97
CA VAL A 121 -7.52 -2.16 32.74
C VAL A 121 -6.04 -2.46 32.96
N ASP A 122 -5.64 -3.69 32.70
CA ASP A 122 -4.24 -4.12 32.68
C ASP A 122 -3.68 -4.02 31.25
N ALA A 123 -2.79 -3.04 31.06
CA ALA A 123 -2.15 -2.78 29.75
C ALA A 123 -1.26 -3.96 29.31
N GLN A 124 -0.67 -4.71 30.21
CA GLN A 124 0.15 -5.87 29.87
C GLN A 124 -0.73 -6.99 29.26
N LEU A 125 -1.90 -7.20 29.83
CA LEU A 125 -2.86 -8.18 29.27
C LEU A 125 -3.47 -7.69 27.96
N SER A 126 -3.86 -6.41 27.85
CA SER A 126 -4.63 -5.90 26.72
C SER A 126 -3.78 -5.54 25.48
N ILE A 127 -2.46 -5.37 25.62
CA ILE A 127 -1.57 -4.97 24.52
C ILE A 127 -0.53 -6.03 24.23
N TYR A 128 0.11 -6.63 25.24
CA TYR A 128 1.29 -7.47 25.05
C TYR A 128 1.05 -8.95 25.29
N SER A 129 -0.13 -9.37 25.74
CA SER A 129 -0.39 -10.79 25.97
C SER A 129 -1.01 -11.48 24.76
N ALA A 130 -0.90 -12.81 24.71
CA ALA A 130 -1.59 -13.63 23.70
C ALA A 130 -3.13 -13.51 23.78
N LEU A 131 -3.69 -13.06 24.90
CA LEU A 131 -5.12 -12.79 25.05
C LEU A 131 -5.60 -11.62 24.18
N ALA A 132 -4.70 -10.70 23.83
CA ALA A 132 -5.00 -9.53 22.99
C ALA A 132 -5.10 -9.90 21.50
N ALA A 133 -4.65 -11.08 21.09
CA ALA A 133 -4.70 -11.50 19.69
C ALA A 133 -6.13 -11.80 19.23
N GLY A 134 -6.56 -11.13 18.18
CA GLY A 134 -7.80 -11.44 17.47
C GLY A 134 -7.67 -12.65 16.55
N VAL A 135 -8.79 -13.17 16.07
CA VAL A 135 -8.81 -14.18 15.00
C VAL A 135 -8.61 -13.46 13.66
N PRO A 136 -7.52 -13.75 12.92
CA PRO A 136 -7.20 -13.04 11.69
C PRO A 136 -8.21 -13.26 10.58
N GLY A 137 -8.46 -12.19 9.79
CA GLY A 137 -9.38 -12.23 8.66
C GLY A 137 -8.72 -12.06 7.29
N THR A 138 -7.50 -11.51 7.20
CA THR A 138 -6.87 -11.12 5.93
C THR A 138 -6.82 -12.26 4.91
N VAL A 139 -6.23 -13.40 5.26
CA VAL A 139 -6.07 -14.52 4.32
C VAL A 139 -7.43 -15.05 3.86
N ARG A 140 -8.38 -15.21 4.80
CA ARG A 140 -9.73 -15.66 4.49
C ARG A 140 -10.48 -14.67 3.59
N GLY A 141 -10.33 -13.37 3.86
CA GLY A 141 -10.92 -12.31 3.05
C GLY A 141 -10.39 -12.32 1.61
N MET A 142 -9.07 -12.40 1.46
CA MET A 142 -8.45 -12.50 0.14
C MET A 142 -8.85 -13.77 -0.61
N ALA A 143 -8.96 -14.91 0.09
CA ALA A 143 -9.42 -16.17 -0.51
C ALA A 143 -10.89 -16.07 -0.99
N ALA A 144 -11.76 -15.48 -0.19
CA ALA A 144 -13.17 -15.27 -0.57
C ALA A 144 -13.32 -14.33 -1.78
N LEU A 145 -12.47 -13.29 -1.85
CA LEU A 145 -12.41 -12.39 -3.01
C LEU A 145 -11.95 -13.11 -4.27
N HIS A 146 -10.89 -13.90 -4.15
CA HIS A 146 -10.36 -14.67 -5.25
C HIS A 146 -11.38 -15.70 -5.78
N GLU A 147 -12.05 -16.40 -4.89
CA GLU A 147 -13.08 -17.39 -5.25
C GLU A 147 -14.22 -16.77 -6.08
N ARG A 148 -14.59 -15.52 -5.74
CA ARG A 148 -15.72 -14.85 -6.39
C ARG A 148 -15.34 -14.05 -7.64
N TYR A 149 -14.19 -13.38 -7.62
CA TYR A 149 -13.82 -12.37 -8.60
C TYR A 149 -12.43 -12.60 -9.23
N GLY A 150 -11.61 -13.50 -8.68
CA GLY A 150 -10.28 -13.77 -9.20
C GLY A 150 -10.29 -14.40 -10.58
N THR A 151 -9.31 -14.04 -11.39
CA THR A 151 -9.14 -14.58 -12.76
C THR A 151 -7.82 -15.32 -12.94
N LEU A 152 -6.77 -14.88 -12.22
CA LEU A 152 -5.48 -15.56 -12.24
C LEU A 152 -5.39 -16.62 -11.14
N PRO A 153 -4.54 -17.65 -11.30
CA PRO A 153 -4.31 -18.66 -10.28
C PRO A 153 -3.83 -18.06 -8.96
N TRP A 154 -4.40 -18.48 -7.83
CA TRP A 154 -4.05 -18.01 -6.49
C TRP A 154 -2.55 -17.98 -6.21
N ALA A 155 -1.85 -19.07 -6.58
CA ALA A 155 -0.40 -19.17 -6.38
C ALA A 155 0.39 -18.07 -7.12
N GLU A 156 -0.08 -17.66 -8.30
CA GLU A 156 0.56 -16.59 -9.07
C GLU A 156 0.41 -15.21 -8.43
N LEU A 157 -0.68 -14.99 -7.68
CA LEU A 157 -0.92 -13.73 -6.96
C LEU A 157 -0.04 -13.61 -5.71
N LEU A 158 0.32 -14.74 -5.10
CA LEU A 158 1.16 -14.78 -3.92
C LEU A 158 2.67 -14.79 -4.24
N GLN A 159 3.04 -15.29 -5.43
CA GLN A 159 4.44 -15.50 -5.79
C GLN A 159 5.31 -14.26 -5.64
N PRO A 160 4.89 -13.04 -6.03
CA PRO A 160 5.71 -11.83 -5.84
C PRO A 160 6.04 -11.55 -4.38
N ALA A 161 5.08 -11.78 -3.47
CA ALA A 161 5.29 -11.60 -2.03
C ALA A 161 6.23 -12.67 -1.46
N ILE A 162 6.12 -13.92 -1.93
CA ILE A 162 7.01 -15.02 -1.56
C ILE A 162 8.44 -14.70 -2.00
N ASP A 163 8.62 -14.29 -3.25
CA ASP A 163 9.94 -13.94 -3.79
C ASP A 163 10.61 -12.81 -2.98
N LEU A 164 9.85 -11.78 -2.62
CA LEU A 164 10.35 -10.69 -1.77
C LEU A 164 10.72 -11.15 -0.36
N ALA A 165 9.94 -12.06 0.21
CA ALA A 165 10.22 -12.61 1.54
C ALA A 165 11.47 -13.52 1.55
N GLU A 166 11.69 -14.28 0.47
CA GLU A 166 12.82 -15.22 0.35
C GLU A 166 14.12 -14.52 -0.03
N HIS A 167 14.07 -13.55 -0.95
CA HIS A 167 15.25 -12.92 -1.49
C HIS A 167 15.59 -11.56 -0.86
N GLY A 168 14.66 -11.01 -0.08
CA GLY A 168 14.78 -9.67 0.49
C GLY A 168 14.39 -8.56 -0.48
N PHE A 169 14.32 -7.34 0.04
CA PHE A 169 13.94 -6.15 -0.70
C PHE A 169 14.58 -4.90 -0.07
N ASP A 170 14.66 -3.82 -0.83
CA ASP A 170 15.11 -2.53 -0.31
C ASP A 170 13.98 -1.90 0.51
N ILE A 171 14.25 -1.64 1.80
CA ILE A 171 13.29 -0.99 2.69
C ILE A 171 13.24 0.53 2.41
N ASP A 172 12.04 1.09 2.46
CA ASP A 172 11.87 2.54 2.36
C ASP A 172 12.41 3.27 3.60
N PRO A 173 12.74 4.59 3.49
CA PRO A 173 13.32 5.35 4.59
C PRO A 173 12.45 5.41 5.87
N TRP A 174 11.12 5.39 5.73
CA TRP A 174 10.21 5.40 6.86
C TRP A 174 10.27 4.08 7.63
N THR A 175 10.20 2.95 6.93
CA THR A 175 10.34 1.60 7.50
C THR A 175 11.71 1.46 8.17
N GLY A 176 12.80 1.92 7.52
CA GLY A 176 14.15 1.91 8.09
C GLY A 176 14.25 2.71 9.40
N ALA A 177 13.65 3.89 9.44
CA ALA A 177 13.61 4.71 10.66
C ALA A 177 12.85 4.00 11.80
N LYS A 178 11.72 3.34 11.49
CA LYS A 178 10.93 2.59 12.48
C LYS A 178 11.66 1.36 13.02
N ILE A 179 12.36 0.62 12.17
CA ILE A 179 13.22 -0.49 12.63
C ILE A 179 14.29 0.01 13.59
N THR A 180 14.89 1.16 13.31
CA THR A 180 15.92 1.75 14.20
C THR A 180 15.32 2.24 15.52
N GLU A 181 14.07 2.72 15.52
CA GLU A 181 13.39 3.22 16.72
C GLU A 181 12.98 2.09 17.66
N TYR A 182 12.55 0.92 17.13
CA TYR A 182 11.96 -0.18 17.90
C TYR A 182 12.82 -1.45 17.95
N GLY A 183 13.91 -1.52 17.20
CA GLY A 183 14.90 -2.61 17.17
C GLY A 183 16.09 -2.29 18.05
#